data_a11185c18dd49e47a6f0c59bb1790ca9
#
_entry.id   a11185c18dd49e47a6f0c59bb1790ca9
#
_cell.length_a   1.000
_cell.length_b   1.000
_cell.length_c   1.000
_cell.angle_alpha   90.00
_cell.angle_beta   90.00
_cell.angle_gamma   90.00
#
_symmetry.space_group_name_H-M   'P 1'
#
loop_
_entity.id
_entity.type
_entity.pdbx_description
1 polymer ?
#
loop_
_entity_poly.entity_id
_entity_poly.type
_entity_poly.pdbx_seq_one_letter_code
_entity_poly.pdbx_strand_id
1 'polypeptide(L)'
;TIWADQIYIDNETIKNTLIFYKETNSLLTFPVFFKKNPYTKILRDRSKKFIDIIQSKEVKYNIKSGESDCGFFVFKTSKIRNLIKNLINKKMIMTKRSNEIDFLSSFKFIKKIGKITTIKAKNNKDTIGINSKKDLIWKKFQLLFQYLMKKKI
;
A
#
# COMPACT_ATOMS: atom_id res chain seq x y z
N THR A 1 2.50 0.14 9.56
CA THR A 1 1.87 -1.14 9.17
C THR A 1 2.45 -1.61 7.86
N ILE A 2 2.83 -2.87 7.81
CA ILE A 2 3.25 -3.56 6.58
C ILE A 2 2.35 -4.79 6.44
N TRP A 3 1.83 -5.03 5.24
CA TRP A 3 1.10 -6.25 4.97
C TRP A 3 2.06 -7.45 4.96
N ALA A 4 1.65 -8.56 5.54
CA ALA A 4 2.51 -9.72 5.77
C ALA A 4 3.06 -10.38 4.49
N ASP A 5 2.41 -10.16 3.37
CA ASP A 5 2.83 -10.64 2.05
C ASP A 5 3.85 -9.71 1.34
N GLN A 6 4.08 -8.51 1.87
CA GLN A 6 4.98 -7.48 1.30
C GLN A 6 6.42 -7.66 1.78
N ILE A 7 7.06 -8.72 1.35
CA ILE A 7 8.43 -9.07 1.79
C ILE A 7 9.55 -8.40 0.98
N TYR A 8 9.20 -7.65 -0.08
CA TYR A 8 10.18 -7.05 -0.98
C TYR A 8 10.38 -5.55 -0.76
N ILE A 9 9.69 -4.97 0.22
CA ILE A 9 9.82 -3.53 0.48
C ILE A 9 11.28 -3.21 0.82
N ASP A 10 11.83 -2.27 0.06
CA ASP A 10 13.19 -1.77 0.23
C ASP A 10 13.31 -0.91 1.49
N ASN A 11 14.41 -1.08 2.24
CA ASN A 11 14.67 -0.30 3.46
C ASN A 11 14.72 1.21 3.17
N GLU A 12 15.19 1.61 1.99
CA GLU A 12 15.22 3.02 1.59
C GLU A 12 13.80 3.54 1.34
N THR A 13 12.90 2.75 0.75
CA THR A 13 11.48 3.10 0.62
C THR A 13 10.84 3.30 1.99
N ILE A 14 11.11 2.41 2.95
CA ILE A 14 10.62 2.54 4.33
C ILE A 14 11.15 3.83 4.96
N LYS A 15 12.46 4.04 4.94
CA LYS A 15 13.13 5.22 5.52
C LYS A 15 12.58 6.53 4.92
N ASN A 16 12.52 6.61 3.60
CA ASN A 16 12.05 7.81 2.90
C ASN A 16 10.57 8.08 3.20
N THR A 17 9.73 7.04 3.32
CA THR A 17 8.33 7.20 3.69
C THR A 17 8.18 7.75 5.12
N LEU A 18 8.99 7.28 6.07
CA LEU A 18 8.98 7.77 7.45
C LEU A 18 9.44 9.22 7.55
N ILE A 19 10.50 9.61 6.82
CA ILE A 19 10.98 10.99 6.76
C ILE A 19 9.89 11.88 6.18
N PHE A 20 9.36 11.52 5.02
CA PHE A 20 8.32 12.30 4.33
C PHE A 20 7.04 12.44 5.14
N TYR A 21 6.64 11.39 5.88
CA TYR A 21 5.53 11.46 6.83
C TYR A 21 5.74 12.55 7.90
N LYS A 22 6.94 12.61 8.49
CA LYS A 22 7.28 13.62 9.51
C LYS A 22 7.28 15.04 8.92
N GLU A 23 7.94 15.22 7.78
CA GLU A 23 8.07 16.53 7.11
C GLU A 23 6.72 17.09 6.67
N THR A 24 5.82 16.24 6.19
CA THR A 24 4.52 16.67 5.67
C THR A 24 3.45 16.81 6.75
N ASN A 25 3.73 16.39 7.99
CA ASN A 25 2.76 16.32 9.10
C ASN A 25 1.42 15.70 8.68
N SER A 26 1.49 14.63 7.92
CA SER A 26 0.32 13.95 7.36
C SER A 26 -0.35 13.04 8.38
N LEU A 27 -1.66 12.78 8.22
CA LEU A 27 -2.33 11.73 8.99
C LEU A 27 -1.99 10.33 8.51
N LEU A 28 -1.75 10.21 7.21
CA LEU A 28 -1.41 8.96 6.55
C LEU A 28 -0.42 9.26 5.42
N THR A 29 0.65 8.49 5.34
CA THR A 29 1.62 8.50 4.23
C THR A 29 1.91 7.07 3.80
N PHE A 30 2.02 6.84 2.51
CA PHE A 30 2.40 5.53 1.98
C PHE A 30 3.14 5.64 0.65
N PRO A 31 4.04 4.69 0.35
CA PRO A 31 4.73 4.64 -0.92
C PRO A 31 3.82 4.11 -2.03
N VAL A 32 4.02 4.63 -3.23
CA VAL A 32 3.31 4.23 -4.44
C VAL A 32 4.28 3.97 -5.58
N PHE A 33 3.91 3.08 -6.49
CA PHE A 33 4.65 2.81 -7.70
C PHE A 33 3.70 2.62 -8.88
N PHE A 34 4.08 3.12 -10.06
CA PHE A 34 3.28 2.95 -11.27
C PHE A 34 3.49 1.56 -11.86
N LYS A 35 2.42 0.82 -12.12
CA LYS A 35 2.48 -0.52 -12.70
C LYS A 35 1.32 -0.82 -13.65
N LYS A 36 1.53 -1.82 -14.50
CA LYS A 36 0.46 -2.42 -15.32
C LYS A 36 -0.36 -3.39 -14.47
N ASN A 37 -1.67 -3.47 -14.76
CA ASN A 37 -2.63 -4.34 -14.07
C ASN A 37 -2.49 -4.30 -12.54
N PRO A 38 -2.57 -3.11 -11.92
CA PRO A 38 -2.37 -2.98 -10.48
C PRO A 38 -3.57 -3.56 -9.72
N TYR A 39 -3.28 -4.18 -8.55
CA TYR A 39 -4.33 -4.62 -7.63
C TYR A 39 -5.11 -3.45 -7.04
N THR A 40 -4.41 -2.36 -6.73
CA THR A 40 -5.00 -1.09 -6.28
C THR A 40 -4.63 0.02 -7.25
N LYS A 41 -5.50 1.04 -7.37
CA LYS A 41 -5.21 2.25 -8.15
C LYS A 41 -5.48 3.49 -7.31
N ILE A 42 -4.48 4.35 -7.22
CA ILE A 42 -4.58 5.65 -6.57
C ILE A 42 -5.29 6.62 -7.51
N LEU A 43 -6.32 7.27 -7.00
CA LEU A 43 -7.02 8.36 -7.69
C LEU A 43 -6.48 9.71 -7.20
N ARG A 44 -6.25 10.62 -8.15
CA ARG A 44 -5.76 11.97 -7.87
C ARG A 44 -6.64 13.04 -8.52
N ASP A 45 -6.67 14.22 -7.91
CA ASP A 45 -7.28 15.40 -8.51
C ASP A 45 -6.36 16.03 -9.58
N ARG A 46 -6.84 17.11 -10.19
CA ARG A 46 -6.07 17.87 -11.20
C ARG A 46 -4.75 18.42 -10.65
N SER A 47 -4.67 18.68 -9.35
CA SER A 47 -3.46 19.10 -8.63
C SER A 47 -2.59 17.95 -8.16
N LYS A 48 -2.82 16.73 -8.65
CA LYS A 48 -2.13 15.49 -8.27
C LYS A 48 -2.23 15.09 -6.79
N LYS A 49 -3.15 15.69 -6.05
CA LYS A 49 -3.42 15.32 -4.65
C LYS A 49 -4.21 14.03 -4.60
N PHE A 50 -3.99 13.24 -3.56
CA PHE A 50 -4.73 12.01 -3.30
C PHE A 50 -6.23 12.28 -3.17
N ILE A 51 -7.05 11.54 -3.90
CA ILE A 51 -8.52 11.54 -3.76
C ILE A 51 -8.99 10.28 -3.05
N ASP A 52 -8.66 9.12 -3.61
CA ASP A 52 -9.12 7.82 -3.14
C ASP A 52 -8.20 6.70 -3.65
N ILE A 53 -8.46 5.49 -3.18
CA ILE A 53 -7.82 4.26 -3.63
C ILE A 53 -8.91 3.24 -3.99
N ILE A 54 -8.83 2.66 -5.18
CA ILE A 54 -9.75 1.64 -5.63
C ILE A 54 -9.02 0.30 -5.78
N GLN A 55 -9.72 -0.78 -5.48
CA GLN A 55 -9.21 -2.14 -5.66
C GLN A 55 -9.80 -2.76 -6.92
N SER A 56 -8.96 -3.43 -7.71
CA SER A 56 -9.39 -4.07 -8.97
C SER A 56 -10.51 -5.09 -8.79
N LYS A 57 -10.54 -5.79 -7.65
CA LYS A 57 -11.58 -6.76 -7.31
C LYS A 57 -12.95 -6.13 -6.99
N GLU A 58 -12.98 -4.83 -6.64
CA GLU A 58 -14.21 -4.13 -6.24
C GLU A 58 -14.87 -3.36 -7.40
N VAL A 59 -14.17 -3.23 -8.52
CA VAL A 59 -14.69 -2.56 -9.72
C VAL A 59 -15.03 -3.55 -10.82
N LYS A 60 -16.01 -3.19 -11.67
CA LYS A 60 -16.49 -4.05 -12.77
C LYS A 60 -15.63 -3.93 -14.05
N TYR A 61 -14.64 -3.06 -14.08
CA TYR A 61 -13.79 -2.82 -15.24
C TYR A 61 -12.34 -3.15 -14.93
N ASN A 62 -11.58 -3.51 -15.97
CA ASN A 62 -10.17 -3.83 -15.83
C ASN A 62 -9.32 -2.56 -15.68
N ILE A 63 -8.50 -2.49 -14.64
CA ILE A 63 -7.55 -1.40 -14.42
C ILE A 63 -6.26 -1.69 -15.18
N LYS A 64 -6.14 -1.14 -16.39
CA LYS A 64 -4.98 -1.40 -17.27
C LYS A 64 -3.65 -0.94 -16.66
N SER A 65 -3.64 0.22 -16.00
CA SER A 65 -2.41 0.77 -15.37
C SER A 65 -2.73 1.87 -14.37
N GLY A 66 -1.78 2.18 -13.51
CA GLY A 66 -1.87 3.28 -12.55
C GLY A 66 -0.86 3.17 -11.42
N GLU A 67 -0.85 4.17 -10.56
CA GLU A 67 -0.13 4.09 -9.30
C GLU A 67 -0.84 3.12 -8.36
N SER A 68 -0.07 2.21 -7.76
CA SER A 68 -0.52 1.24 -6.75
C SER A 68 0.23 1.50 -5.45
N ASP A 69 -0.40 1.22 -4.32
CA ASP A 69 0.30 1.19 -3.04
C ASP A 69 1.30 0.02 -2.98
N CYS A 70 2.20 0.09 -2.01
CA CYS A 70 3.21 -0.93 -1.75
C CYS A 70 2.90 -1.76 -0.49
N GLY A 71 1.67 -1.73 0.03
CA GLY A 71 1.28 -2.45 1.25
C GLY A 71 2.00 -1.98 2.52
N PHE A 72 2.59 -0.79 2.52
CA PHE A 72 3.23 -0.15 3.65
C PHE A 72 2.59 1.21 3.94
N PHE A 73 2.19 1.42 5.20
CA PHE A 73 1.43 2.61 5.59
C PHE A 73 1.96 3.16 6.91
N VAL A 74 2.21 4.47 6.94
CA VAL A 74 2.61 5.23 8.14
C VAL A 74 1.48 6.18 8.50
N PHE A 75 0.95 6.10 9.73
CA PHE A 75 -0.19 6.92 10.13
C PHE A 75 -0.15 7.34 11.59
N LYS A 76 -0.84 8.44 11.89
CA LYS A 76 -0.94 8.98 13.26
C LYS A 76 -2.02 8.23 14.04
N THR A 77 -1.60 7.19 14.76
CA THR A 77 -2.49 6.25 15.47
C THR A 77 -3.48 6.96 16.38
N SER A 78 -3.04 7.97 17.15
CA SER A 78 -3.90 8.75 18.07
C SER A 78 -5.09 9.42 17.38
N LYS A 79 -4.94 9.81 16.11
CA LYS A 79 -6.01 10.46 15.34
C LYS A 79 -6.90 9.49 14.57
N ILE A 80 -6.33 8.37 14.11
CA ILE A 80 -7.01 7.43 13.20
C ILE A 80 -7.72 6.32 13.96
N ARG A 81 -7.25 5.91 15.15
CA ARG A 81 -7.77 4.78 15.90
C ARG A 81 -9.28 4.86 16.14
N ASN A 82 -9.77 5.97 16.67
CA ASN A 82 -11.19 6.14 16.97
C ASN A 82 -12.05 6.20 15.70
N LEU A 83 -11.53 6.84 14.64
CA LEU A 83 -12.19 6.85 13.34
C LEU A 83 -12.37 5.43 12.81
N ILE A 84 -11.31 4.62 12.77
CA ILE A 84 -11.36 3.23 12.29
C ILE A 84 -12.34 2.41 13.12
N LYS A 85 -12.28 2.49 14.46
CA LYS A 85 -13.25 1.81 15.33
C LYS A 85 -14.71 2.15 14.96
N ASN A 86 -15.00 3.43 14.80
CA ASN A 86 -16.35 3.88 14.45
C ASN A 86 -16.79 3.38 13.07
N LEU A 87 -15.87 3.38 12.09
CA LEU A 87 -16.17 2.88 10.74
C LEU A 87 -16.43 1.37 10.72
N ILE A 88 -15.70 0.59 11.51
CA ILE A 88 -15.93 -0.85 11.69
C ILE A 88 -17.29 -1.10 12.32
N ASN A 89 -17.59 -0.45 13.45
CA ASN A 89 -18.87 -0.60 14.15
C ASN A 89 -20.07 -0.27 13.27
N LYS A 90 -19.94 0.73 12.41
CA LYS A 90 -20.97 1.13 11.43
C LYS A 90 -20.94 0.31 10.14
N LYS A 91 -20.07 -0.68 10.01
CA LYS A 91 -19.86 -1.50 8.79
C LYS A 91 -19.55 -0.68 7.52
N MET A 92 -18.96 0.51 7.67
CA MET A 92 -18.72 1.44 6.55
C MET A 92 -17.46 1.12 5.74
N ILE A 93 -16.60 0.25 6.24
CA ILE A 93 -15.37 -0.20 5.60
C ILE A 93 -15.33 -1.72 5.48
N MET A 94 -16.48 -2.31 5.14
CA MET A 94 -16.59 -3.74 4.83
C MET A 94 -16.56 -3.95 3.33
N THR A 95 -15.86 -5.00 2.87
CA THR A 95 -15.90 -5.43 1.48
C THR A 95 -17.28 -6.00 1.16
N LYS A 96 -17.79 -5.72 -0.04
CA LYS A 96 -19.13 -6.19 -0.45
C LYS A 96 -19.19 -7.70 -0.68
N ARG A 97 -18.07 -8.32 -1.05
CA ARG A 97 -18.03 -9.74 -1.44
C ARG A 97 -17.65 -10.67 -0.29
N SER A 98 -16.57 -10.35 0.45
CA SER A 98 -16.04 -11.22 1.52
C SER A 98 -16.54 -10.84 2.92
N ASN A 99 -17.21 -9.69 3.06
CA ASN A 99 -17.62 -9.12 4.35
C ASN A 99 -16.46 -8.92 5.32
N GLU A 100 -15.25 -8.71 4.79
CA GLU A 100 -14.04 -8.46 5.55
C GLU A 100 -13.85 -6.96 5.79
N ILE A 101 -13.12 -6.61 6.85
CA ILE A 101 -12.72 -5.22 7.10
C ILE A 101 -11.70 -4.81 6.04
N ASP A 102 -12.03 -3.76 5.26
CA ASP A 102 -11.16 -3.19 4.25
C ASP A 102 -10.53 -1.88 4.74
N PHE A 103 -9.27 -1.97 5.17
CA PHE A 103 -8.51 -0.81 5.62
C PHE A 103 -8.39 0.27 4.55
N LEU A 104 -8.21 -0.09 3.29
CA LEU A 104 -8.07 0.88 2.20
C LEU A 104 -9.33 1.72 2.00
N SER A 105 -10.51 1.14 2.20
CA SER A 105 -11.79 1.85 2.16
C SER A 105 -11.91 2.94 3.25
N SER A 106 -11.05 2.92 4.27
CA SER A 106 -11.02 3.98 5.28
C SER A 106 -10.36 5.28 4.79
N PHE A 107 -9.55 5.24 3.72
CA PHE A 107 -8.74 6.37 3.29
C PHE A 107 -9.57 7.58 2.88
N LYS A 108 -10.71 7.39 2.23
CA LYS A 108 -11.67 8.48 1.93
C LYS A 108 -12.19 9.19 3.18
N PHE A 109 -12.29 8.49 4.31
CA PHE A 109 -12.71 9.07 5.58
C PHE A 109 -11.54 9.74 6.30
N ILE A 110 -10.34 9.14 6.27
CA ILE A 110 -9.11 9.73 6.81
C ILE A 110 -8.83 11.07 6.11
N LYS A 111 -9.00 11.12 4.78
CA LYS A 111 -8.83 12.34 3.99
C LYS A 111 -9.73 13.49 4.46
N LYS A 112 -10.94 13.20 4.95
CA LYS A 112 -11.88 14.24 5.45
C LYS A 112 -11.41 14.91 6.74
N ILE A 113 -10.59 14.21 7.54
CA ILE A 113 -10.09 14.72 8.83
C ILE A 113 -8.63 15.16 8.79
N GLY A 114 -7.94 14.96 7.66
CA GLY A 114 -6.57 15.42 7.50
C GLY A 114 -5.87 14.96 6.23
N LYS A 115 -4.60 15.33 6.14
CA LYS A 115 -3.79 15.18 4.94
C LYS A 115 -3.38 13.72 4.74
N ILE A 116 -3.58 13.21 3.52
CA ILE A 116 -2.98 11.98 3.04
C ILE A 116 -1.92 12.33 1.99
N THR A 117 -0.72 11.77 2.13
CA THR A 117 0.38 11.98 1.20
C THR A 117 0.90 10.64 0.67
N THR A 118 1.51 10.69 -0.49
CA THR A 118 2.16 9.54 -1.08
C THR A 118 3.57 9.92 -1.54
N ILE A 119 4.48 8.97 -1.49
CA ILE A 119 5.84 9.12 -1.99
C ILE A 119 6.12 8.03 -3.01
N LYS A 120 6.95 8.31 -4.01
CA LYS A 120 7.35 7.28 -4.98
C LYS A 120 8.25 6.25 -4.30
N ALA A 121 7.91 4.97 -4.42
CA ALA A 121 8.75 3.88 -3.96
C ALA A 121 10.07 3.82 -4.73
N LYS A 122 11.13 3.36 -4.09
CA LYS A 122 12.47 3.28 -4.68
C LYS A 122 12.51 2.28 -5.83
N ASN A 123 11.89 1.12 -5.65
CA ASN A 123 11.92 0.00 -6.57
C ASN A 123 10.53 -0.46 -6.99
N ASN A 124 10.39 -0.99 -8.20
CA ASN A 124 9.17 -1.65 -8.65
C ASN A 124 8.86 -2.94 -7.87
N LYS A 125 9.87 -3.58 -7.29
CA LYS A 125 9.74 -4.77 -6.43
C LYS A 125 8.93 -4.48 -5.17
N ASP A 126 8.92 -3.23 -4.69
CA ASP A 126 8.18 -2.80 -3.49
C ASP A 126 6.65 -2.99 -3.61
N THR A 127 6.15 -3.25 -4.82
CA THR A 127 4.72 -3.53 -5.07
C THR A 127 4.41 -5.02 -5.23
N ILE A 128 5.38 -5.91 -4.99
CA ILE A 128 5.22 -7.35 -5.19
C ILE A 128 4.91 -8.01 -3.85
N GLY A 129 3.69 -8.53 -3.72
CA GLY A 129 3.29 -9.40 -2.61
C GLY A 129 3.46 -10.88 -2.96
N ILE A 130 3.61 -11.72 -1.94
CA ILE A 130 3.57 -13.19 -2.09
C ILE A 130 2.14 -13.66 -1.90
N ASN A 131 1.45 -13.95 -2.99
CA ASN A 131 0.04 -14.36 -2.96
C ASN A 131 -0.16 -15.85 -3.27
N SER A 132 0.90 -16.57 -3.66
CA SER A 132 0.81 -17.98 -4.05
C SER A 132 2.05 -18.79 -3.62
N LYS A 133 1.90 -20.13 -3.56
CA LYS A 133 3.03 -21.03 -3.36
C LYS A 133 4.12 -20.87 -4.44
N LYS A 134 3.73 -20.54 -5.68
CA LYS A 134 4.68 -20.28 -6.77
C LYS A 134 5.53 -19.05 -6.49
N ASP A 135 4.94 -17.96 -5.98
CA ASP A 135 5.69 -16.75 -5.62
C ASP A 135 6.72 -17.05 -4.52
N LEU A 136 6.33 -17.87 -3.53
CA LEU A 136 7.22 -18.29 -2.44
C LEU A 136 8.39 -19.14 -2.94
N ILE A 137 8.14 -20.10 -3.83
CA ILE A 137 9.17 -20.95 -4.44
C ILE A 137 10.14 -20.10 -5.25
N TRP A 138 9.62 -19.22 -6.10
CA TRP A 138 10.43 -18.29 -6.88
C TRP A 138 11.32 -17.42 -6.00
N LYS A 139 10.79 -16.94 -4.88
CA LYS A 139 11.58 -16.18 -3.89
C LYS A 139 12.71 -16.98 -3.28
N LYS A 140 12.46 -18.22 -2.89
CA LYS A 140 13.51 -19.11 -2.36
C LYS A 140 14.65 -19.26 -3.35
N PHE A 141 14.35 -19.47 -4.64
CA PHE A 141 15.36 -19.54 -5.71
C PHE A 141 16.16 -18.23 -5.84
N GLN A 142 15.51 -17.08 -5.82
CA GLN A 142 16.19 -15.80 -5.89
C GLN A 142 17.14 -15.56 -4.70
N LEU A 143 16.70 -15.88 -3.48
CA LEU A 143 17.52 -15.75 -2.28
C LEU A 143 18.72 -16.70 -2.30
N LEU A 144 18.50 -17.96 -2.71
CA LEU A 144 19.57 -18.93 -2.86
C LEU A 144 20.59 -18.46 -3.90
N PHE A 145 20.15 -17.99 -5.05
CA PHE A 145 21.01 -17.45 -6.09
C PHE A 145 21.83 -16.25 -5.60
N GLN A 146 21.21 -15.30 -4.92
CA GLN A 146 21.91 -14.16 -4.33
C GLN A 146 22.95 -14.58 -3.28
N TYR A 147 22.64 -15.57 -2.45
CA TYR A 147 23.56 -16.13 -1.47
C TYR A 147 24.79 -16.77 -2.13
N LEU A 148 24.55 -17.57 -3.18
CA LEU A 148 25.63 -18.23 -3.92
C LEU A 148 26.53 -17.24 -4.65
N MET A 149 25.94 -16.17 -5.21
CA MET A 149 26.72 -15.11 -5.89
C MET A 149 27.57 -14.30 -4.91
N LYS A 150 27.09 -14.06 -3.69
CA LYS A 150 27.88 -13.37 -2.65
C LYS A 150 29.04 -14.19 -2.09
N LYS A 151 28.98 -15.52 -2.18
CA LYS A 151 30.09 -16.40 -1.75
C LYS A 151 31.20 -16.58 -2.78
N LYS A 152 31.01 -16.11 -4.02
CA LYS A 152 32.01 -16.19 -5.10
C LYS A 152 32.91 -14.96 -5.22
N ILE A 153 32.76 -14.00 -4.30
CA ILE A 153 33.62 -12.82 -4.10
C ILE A 153 34.32 -12.97 -2.75
#